data_bb4e1a77425165ff39550c3527ceb59c
#
_entry.id   bb4e1a77425165ff39550c3527ceb59c
#
_cell.length_a   1.000
_cell.length_b   1.000
_cell.length_c   1.000
_cell.angle_alpha   90.00
_cell.angle_beta   90.00
_cell.angle_gamma   90.00
#
_symmetry.space_group_name_H-M   'P 1'
#
loop_
_entity.id
_entity.type
_entity.pdbx_description
1 polymer ?
#
loop_
_entity_poly.entity_id
_entity_poly.type
_entity_poly.pdbx_seq_one_letter_code
_entity_poly.pdbx_strand_id
1 'polypeptide(L)'
;MENVRYSLNGYRLNCEFVKVPIPFVNALRRILLAEIPTVVVRDVVIKENTSQMIHEMLKHRLEMLPIAVAASEGDVVRDTKLTLRYMSSPEAREVTSDDFVVAGPRNNVILRDRDLNTPLFFMNLRPNEAIHVECGLGVAQTGASQVCVSTFMNHIDKDRAKLDRDSFILGNEGQDVRIFDNHLIQRSYARDEKDRPNHFDFTLETIGVLPAKDLMKTAAEILKKKFTEFVKLPVMKDETGAYTIETTTEGHTLGALAQALLYEAAGTVDFVSYRIDHPLTAKLILQFRTKVKPEDVLERLLNEAVALCETVLRTV
;
A
#
# COMPACT_ATOMS: atom_id res chain seq x y z
N MET A 1 17.86 -2.71 -4.32
CA MET A 1 16.86 -3.74 -4.63
C MET A 1 17.52 -4.80 -5.50
N GLU A 2 17.36 -6.08 -5.18
CA GLU A 2 18.04 -7.20 -5.82
C GLU A 2 17.03 -8.33 -6.11
N ASN A 3 17.46 -9.36 -6.85
CA ASN A 3 16.70 -10.58 -7.11
C ASN A 3 15.26 -10.34 -7.61
N VAL A 4 15.08 -9.34 -8.48
CA VAL A 4 13.77 -9.00 -9.05
C VAL A 4 13.28 -10.12 -9.97
N ARG A 5 12.13 -10.69 -9.64
CA ARG A 5 11.49 -11.78 -10.38
C ARG A 5 10.02 -11.46 -10.63
N TYR A 6 9.63 -11.58 -11.87
CA TYR A 6 8.22 -11.49 -12.27
C TYR A 6 7.66 -12.90 -12.45
N SER A 7 6.48 -13.13 -11.96
CA SER A 7 5.71 -14.38 -12.14
C SER A 7 4.25 -14.08 -12.43
N LEU A 8 3.45 -15.10 -12.72
CA LEU A 8 2.04 -14.97 -13.07
C LEU A 8 1.82 -13.91 -14.18
N ASN A 9 2.56 -14.05 -15.30
CA ASN A 9 2.47 -13.12 -16.45
C ASN A 9 2.69 -11.62 -16.07
N GLY A 10 3.55 -11.35 -15.08
CA GLY A 10 3.83 -9.98 -14.63
C GLY A 10 2.87 -9.43 -13.55
N TYR A 11 1.91 -10.22 -13.10
CA TYR A 11 1.01 -9.84 -12.02
C TYR A 11 1.65 -9.95 -10.63
N ARG A 12 2.71 -10.76 -10.48
CA ARG A 12 3.45 -10.87 -9.22
C ARG A 12 4.90 -10.45 -9.41
N LEU A 13 5.35 -9.57 -8.53
CA LEU A 13 6.73 -9.12 -8.38
C LEU A 13 7.26 -9.60 -7.03
N ASN A 14 8.37 -10.34 -7.04
CA ASN A 14 9.15 -10.66 -5.85
C ASN A 14 10.51 -10.00 -5.99
N CYS A 15 10.98 -9.37 -4.92
CA CYS A 15 12.30 -8.74 -4.89
C CYS A 15 12.85 -8.70 -3.47
N GLU A 16 14.13 -8.43 -3.35
CA GLU A 16 14.81 -8.26 -2.08
C GLU A 16 15.27 -6.82 -1.91
N PHE A 17 14.99 -6.25 -0.73
CA PHE A 17 15.53 -4.97 -0.31
C PHE A 17 16.69 -5.19 0.63
N VAL A 18 17.91 -4.85 0.20
CA VAL A 18 19.15 -5.08 0.94
C VAL A 18 19.71 -3.75 1.43
N LYS A 19 20.16 -3.72 2.69
CA LYS A 19 20.75 -2.55 3.36
C LYS A 19 19.86 -1.31 3.34
N VAL A 20 18.56 -1.50 3.58
CA VAL A 20 17.58 -0.43 3.69
C VAL A 20 16.89 -0.45 5.06
N PRO A 21 16.44 0.70 5.58
CA PRO A 21 15.71 0.73 6.85
C PRO A 21 14.28 0.18 6.66
N ILE A 22 13.76 -0.53 7.69
CA ILE A 22 12.37 -1.05 7.70
C ILE A 22 11.34 0.01 7.31
N PRO A 23 11.40 1.26 7.82
CA PRO A 23 10.41 2.28 7.48
C PRO A 23 10.31 2.56 5.97
N PHE A 24 11.39 2.39 5.20
CA PHE A 24 11.36 2.55 3.75
C PHE A 24 10.52 1.47 3.08
N VAL A 25 10.78 0.20 3.40
CA VAL A 25 10.03 -0.93 2.84
C VAL A 25 8.56 -0.87 3.23
N ASN A 26 8.29 -0.50 4.50
CA ASN A 26 6.92 -0.32 4.98
C ASN A 26 6.23 0.92 4.34
N ALA A 27 6.96 1.98 4.04
CA ALA A 27 6.42 3.15 3.33
C ALA A 27 5.96 2.75 1.92
N LEU A 28 6.79 2.03 1.16
CA LEU A 28 6.40 1.51 -0.16
C LEU A 28 5.16 0.61 -0.06
N ARG A 29 5.15 -0.34 0.89
CA ARG A 29 3.99 -1.21 1.11
C ARG A 29 2.71 -0.42 1.39
N ARG A 30 2.77 0.58 2.25
CA ARG A 30 1.60 1.38 2.63
C ARG A 30 1.10 2.26 1.47
N ILE A 31 2.02 2.85 0.70
CA ILE A 31 1.67 3.62 -0.51
C ILE A 31 1.00 2.72 -1.54
N LEU A 32 1.54 1.53 -1.80
CA LEU A 32 0.95 0.55 -2.71
C LEU A 32 -0.49 0.18 -2.33
N LEU A 33 -0.78 0.04 -1.03
CA LEU A 33 -2.11 -0.35 -0.55
C LEU A 33 -3.13 0.79 -0.53
N ALA A 34 -2.70 2.05 -0.34
CA ALA A 34 -3.62 3.12 0.00
C ALA A 34 -3.49 4.41 -0.82
N GLU A 35 -2.40 4.60 -1.59
CA GLU A 35 -2.12 5.90 -2.18
C GLU A 35 -1.94 5.87 -3.71
N ILE A 36 -2.07 4.69 -4.34
CA ILE A 36 -2.04 4.58 -5.80
C ILE A 36 -3.34 5.17 -6.37
N PRO A 37 -3.27 6.14 -7.29
CA PRO A 37 -4.45 6.67 -7.96
C PRO A 37 -5.12 5.57 -8.80
N THR A 38 -6.37 5.27 -8.52
CA THR A 38 -7.14 4.23 -9.20
C THR A 38 -8.52 4.73 -9.58
N VAL A 39 -9.07 4.16 -10.64
CA VAL A 39 -10.47 4.40 -11.01
C VAL A 39 -11.36 3.52 -10.14
N VAL A 40 -12.34 4.14 -9.50
CA VAL A 40 -13.30 3.48 -8.61
C VAL A 40 -14.72 3.90 -8.96
N VAL A 41 -15.67 3.10 -8.55
CA VAL A 41 -17.08 3.46 -8.64
C VAL A 41 -17.39 4.62 -7.68
N ARG A 42 -18.10 5.63 -8.17
CA ARG A 42 -18.54 6.82 -7.43
C ARG A 42 -19.97 7.18 -7.76
N ASP A 43 -20.50 8.16 -7.05
CA ASP A 43 -21.84 8.72 -7.28
C ASP A 43 -22.93 7.65 -7.32
N VAL A 44 -22.86 6.72 -6.37
CA VAL A 44 -23.80 5.60 -6.27
C VAL A 44 -25.17 6.12 -5.84
N VAL A 45 -26.17 5.92 -6.73
CA VAL A 45 -27.57 6.23 -6.49
C VAL A 45 -28.36 4.91 -6.46
N ILE A 46 -28.88 4.55 -5.29
CA ILE A 46 -29.72 3.38 -5.10
C ILE A 46 -31.18 3.82 -5.26
N LYS A 47 -31.79 3.46 -6.40
CA LYS A 47 -33.20 3.79 -6.72
C LYS A 47 -34.19 2.81 -6.10
N GLU A 48 -33.79 1.54 -6.04
CA GLU A 48 -34.59 0.46 -5.47
C GLU A 48 -33.65 -0.60 -4.87
N ASN A 49 -33.97 -1.05 -3.69
CA ASN A 49 -33.26 -2.17 -3.04
C ASN A 49 -34.21 -2.82 -2.02
N THR A 50 -34.75 -3.98 -2.38
CA THR A 50 -35.54 -4.82 -1.48
C THR A 50 -34.76 -6.04 -0.98
N SER A 51 -33.46 -6.13 -1.31
CA SER A 51 -32.60 -7.21 -0.87
C SER A 51 -32.25 -7.09 0.61
N GLN A 52 -31.69 -8.17 1.17
CA GLN A 52 -31.22 -8.18 2.56
C GLN A 52 -29.99 -7.31 2.82
N MET A 53 -29.30 -6.87 1.76
CA MET A 53 -28.12 -6.04 1.89
C MET A 53 -28.54 -4.58 2.11
N ILE A 54 -28.11 -3.99 3.23
CA ILE A 54 -28.39 -2.59 3.53
C ILE A 54 -27.68 -1.67 2.54
N HIS A 55 -28.18 -0.44 2.36
CA HIS A 55 -27.68 0.49 1.34
C HIS A 55 -26.19 0.81 1.48
N GLU A 56 -25.70 0.98 2.68
CA GLU A 56 -24.27 1.28 2.96
C GLU A 56 -23.35 0.13 2.53
N MET A 57 -23.76 -1.11 2.81
CA MET A 57 -23.00 -2.29 2.39
C MET A 57 -23.06 -2.49 0.88
N LEU A 58 -24.21 -2.24 0.27
CA LEU A 58 -24.37 -2.30 -1.18
C LEU A 58 -23.48 -1.26 -1.87
N LYS A 59 -23.48 -0.02 -1.37
CA LYS A 59 -22.61 1.05 -1.86
C LYS A 59 -21.14 0.67 -1.71
N HIS A 60 -20.72 0.18 -0.54
CA HIS A 60 -19.35 -0.24 -0.29
C HIS A 60 -18.92 -1.37 -1.25
N ARG A 61 -19.76 -2.38 -1.51
CA ARG A 61 -19.47 -3.43 -2.48
C ARG A 61 -19.32 -2.91 -3.90
N LEU A 62 -20.13 -1.94 -4.31
CA LEU A 62 -20.00 -1.27 -5.62
C LEU A 62 -18.67 -0.53 -5.72
N GLU A 63 -18.30 0.22 -4.69
CA GLU A 63 -17.04 0.96 -4.64
C GLU A 63 -15.80 0.04 -4.63
N MET A 64 -15.97 -1.23 -4.23
CA MET A 64 -14.91 -2.26 -4.24
C MET A 64 -14.78 -3.01 -5.57
N LEU A 65 -15.68 -2.79 -6.54
CA LEU A 65 -15.55 -3.40 -7.87
C LEU A 65 -14.26 -2.92 -8.55
N PRO A 66 -13.40 -3.84 -9.02
CA PRO A 66 -12.18 -3.46 -9.71
C PRO A 66 -12.52 -2.94 -11.11
N ILE A 67 -12.08 -1.72 -11.39
CA ILE A 67 -12.32 -1.05 -12.68
C ILE A 67 -11.04 -1.10 -13.52
N ALA A 68 -11.12 -1.75 -14.68
CA ALA A 68 -10.01 -1.93 -15.63
C ALA A 68 -9.83 -0.69 -16.55
N VAL A 69 -9.79 0.50 -15.94
CA VAL A 69 -9.57 1.78 -16.62
C VAL A 69 -8.42 2.48 -15.93
N ALA A 70 -7.48 3.02 -16.70
CA ALA A 70 -6.38 3.78 -16.13
C ALA A 70 -6.85 5.17 -15.68
N ALA A 71 -6.26 5.69 -14.59
CA ALA A 71 -6.59 7.03 -14.09
C ALA A 71 -6.30 8.16 -15.12
N SER A 72 -5.46 7.88 -16.11
CA SER A 72 -5.16 8.80 -17.23
C SER A 72 -6.23 8.85 -18.32
N GLU A 73 -7.16 7.88 -18.36
CA GLU A 73 -8.24 7.81 -19.35
C GLU A 73 -9.44 8.70 -18.92
N GLY A 74 -9.19 10.01 -18.78
CA GLY A 74 -10.18 10.96 -18.19
C GLY A 74 -11.53 10.98 -18.89
N ASP A 75 -11.60 10.80 -20.21
CA ASP A 75 -12.87 10.76 -20.95
C ASP A 75 -13.68 9.52 -20.61
N VAL A 76 -13.02 8.35 -20.50
CA VAL A 76 -13.69 7.10 -20.10
C VAL A 76 -14.21 7.22 -18.67
N VAL A 77 -13.41 7.79 -17.76
CA VAL A 77 -13.82 7.99 -16.36
C VAL A 77 -15.04 8.90 -16.26
N ARG A 78 -15.05 10.03 -16.99
CA ARG A 78 -16.12 11.03 -16.91
C ARG A 78 -17.43 10.56 -17.52
N ASP A 79 -17.36 9.88 -18.69
CA ASP A 79 -18.52 9.63 -19.52
C ASP A 79 -19.12 8.23 -19.33
N THR A 80 -18.47 7.36 -18.49
CA THR A 80 -19.00 6.02 -18.20
C THR A 80 -20.00 6.04 -17.05
N LYS A 81 -21.12 5.39 -17.28
CA LYS A 81 -22.15 5.09 -16.27
C LYS A 81 -22.38 3.59 -16.19
N LEU A 82 -22.53 3.08 -14.99
CA LEU A 82 -22.85 1.69 -14.71
C LEU A 82 -24.26 1.62 -14.15
N THR A 83 -25.06 0.70 -14.66
CA THR A 83 -26.43 0.45 -14.19
C THR A 83 -26.59 -1.03 -13.89
N LEU A 84 -27.04 -1.34 -12.68
CA LEU A 84 -27.51 -2.68 -12.31
C LEU A 84 -29.00 -2.61 -12.05
N ARG A 85 -29.79 -3.40 -12.79
CA ARG A 85 -31.24 -3.42 -12.64
C ARG A 85 -31.78 -4.83 -12.74
N TYR A 86 -32.40 -5.29 -11.66
CA TYR A 86 -33.22 -6.49 -11.62
C TYR A 86 -34.56 -6.19 -11.02
N MET A 87 -35.61 -6.58 -11.73
CA MET A 87 -36.97 -6.53 -11.23
C MET A 87 -37.26 -7.77 -10.39
N SER A 88 -38.22 -7.64 -9.47
CA SER A 88 -38.70 -8.74 -8.64
C SER A 88 -39.08 -9.97 -9.48
N SER A 89 -38.56 -11.13 -9.13
CA SER A 89 -38.80 -12.41 -9.79
C SER A 89 -39.10 -13.49 -8.72
N PRO A 90 -39.93 -14.48 -9.01
CA PRO A 90 -40.17 -15.60 -8.09
C PRO A 90 -38.94 -16.52 -7.92
N GLU A 91 -37.92 -16.39 -8.77
CA GLU A 91 -36.72 -17.20 -8.72
C GLU A 91 -35.58 -16.43 -8.05
N ALA A 92 -34.77 -17.16 -7.26
CA ALA A 92 -33.50 -16.62 -6.75
C ALA A 92 -32.50 -16.44 -7.88
N ARG A 93 -31.65 -15.39 -7.80
CA ARG A 93 -30.69 -15.10 -8.84
C ARG A 93 -29.34 -14.70 -8.27
N GLU A 94 -28.28 -15.26 -8.84
CA GLU A 94 -26.91 -14.79 -8.65
C GLU A 94 -26.64 -13.60 -9.57
N VAL A 95 -26.16 -12.50 -9.00
CA VAL A 95 -25.77 -11.29 -9.70
C VAL A 95 -24.26 -11.23 -9.77
N THR A 96 -23.72 -11.00 -10.95
CA THR A 96 -22.30 -10.95 -11.25
C THR A 96 -21.88 -9.61 -11.88
N SER A 97 -20.59 -9.43 -12.12
CA SER A 97 -20.07 -8.24 -12.82
C SER A 97 -20.59 -8.10 -14.27
N ASP A 98 -20.99 -9.21 -14.91
CA ASP A 98 -21.52 -9.19 -16.29
C ASP A 98 -22.96 -8.67 -16.36
N ASP A 99 -23.66 -8.59 -15.23
CA ASP A 99 -25.03 -8.08 -15.14
C ASP A 99 -25.10 -6.54 -15.11
N PHE A 100 -23.96 -5.89 -15.02
CA PHE A 100 -23.90 -4.43 -15.09
C PHE A 100 -23.96 -3.94 -16.55
N VAL A 101 -24.94 -3.11 -16.83
CA VAL A 101 -25.02 -2.39 -18.11
C VAL A 101 -24.08 -1.20 -18.07
N VAL A 102 -23.12 -1.17 -18.98
CA VAL A 102 -22.13 -0.10 -19.10
C VAL A 102 -22.55 0.83 -20.25
N ALA A 103 -22.78 2.10 -19.94
CA ALA A 103 -23.03 3.15 -20.92
C ALA A 103 -21.84 4.10 -20.93
N GLY A 104 -21.06 4.12 -22.03
CA GLY A 104 -19.86 4.93 -22.15
C GLY A 104 -19.01 4.57 -23.37
N PRO A 105 -17.84 5.19 -23.50
CA PRO A 105 -16.95 4.95 -24.65
C PRO A 105 -16.41 3.51 -24.73
N ARG A 106 -16.41 2.78 -23.59
CA ARG A 106 -15.86 1.44 -23.47
C ARG A 106 -16.80 0.55 -22.67
N ASN A 107 -17.09 -0.65 -23.17
CA ASN A 107 -18.04 -1.58 -22.55
C ASN A 107 -17.41 -2.47 -21.47
N ASN A 108 -16.13 -2.84 -21.62
CA ASN A 108 -15.41 -3.71 -20.66
C ASN A 108 -14.64 -2.85 -19.65
N VAL A 109 -15.34 -2.26 -18.70
CA VAL A 109 -14.71 -1.43 -17.66
C VAL A 109 -14.57 -2.18 -16.33
N ILE A 110 -15.40 -3.18 -16.05
CA ILE A 110 -15.26 -4.00 -14.83
C ILE A 110 -14.30 -5.15 -15.13
N LEU A 111 -13.30 -5.31 -14.28
CA LEU A 111 -12.33 -6.40 -14.41
C LEU A 111 -13.02 -7.73 -14.14
N ARG A 112 -12.67 -8.75 -14.92
CA ARG A 112 -13.04 -10.14 -14.65
C ARG A 112 -11.94 -10.81 -13.79
N ASP A 113 -12.23 -11.98 -13.24
CA ASP A 113 -11.22 -12.76 -12.54
C ASP A 113 -9.99 -12.95 -13.44
N ARG A 114 -8.81 -12.65 -12.90
CA ARG A 114 -7.54 -12.66 -13.63
C ARG A 114 -7.15 -14.04 -14.13
N ASP A 115 -7.40 -15.06 -13.32
CA ASP A 115 -6.87 -16.41 -13.54
C ASP A 115 -7.87 -17.28 -14.30
N LEU A 116 -9.17 -17.13 -14.04
CA LEU A 116 -10.25 -17.92 -14.60
C LEU A 116 -11.01 -17.21 -15.72
N ASN A 117 -10.83 -15.90 -15.87
CA ASN A 117 -11.59 -15.06 -16.80
C ASN A 117 -13.13 -15.16 -16.60
N THR A 118 -13.57 -15.52 -15.40
CA THR A 118 -14.97 -15.58 -15.01
C THR A 118 -15.46 -14.23 -14.51
N PRO A 119 -16.78 -13.93 -14.59
CA PRO A 119 -17.32 -12.73 -13.98
C PRO A 119 -17.16 -12.79 -12.45
N LEU A 120 -17.02 -11.61 -11.85
CA LEU A 120 -16.92 -11.51 -10.39
C LEU A 120 -18.31 -11.62 -9.76
N PHE A 121 -18.43 -12.44 -8.74
CA PHE A 121 -19.64 -12.51 -7.94
C PHE A 121 -19.93 -11.18 -7.23
N PHE A 122 -21.15 -10.69 -7.38
CA PHE A 122 -21.56 -9.45 -6.73
C PHE A 122 -22.51 -9.69 -5.54
N MET A 123 -23.67 -10.32 -5.76
CA MET A 123 -24.62 -10.65 -4.69
C MET A 123 -25.62 -11.71 -5.14
N ASN A 124 -26.34 -12.29 -4.17
CA ASN A 124 -27.51 -13.12 -4.44
C ASN A 124 -28.79 -12.34 -4.14
N LEU A 125 -29.73 -12.35 -5.09
CA LEU A 125 -31.10 -11.91 -4.92
C LEU A 125 -31.98 -13.14 -4.60
N ARG A 126 -32.80 -13.04 -3.56
CA ARG A 126 -33.79 -14.04 -3.21
C ARG A 126 -35.07 -13.89 -4.03
N PRO A 127 -35.94 -14.86 -4.00
CA PRO A 127 -37.26 -14.71 -4.63
C PRO A 127 -37.94 -13.42 -4.17
N ASN A 128 -38.49 -12.70 -5.15
CA ASN A 128 -39.22 -11.45 -4.97
C ASN A 128 -38.38 -10.24 -4.52
N GLU A 129 -37.05 -10.34 -4.53
CA GLU A 129 -36.16 -9.18 -4.32
C GLU A 129 -35.88 -8.46 -5.65
N ALA A 130 -35.72 -7.13 -5.55
CA ALA A 130 -35.41 -6.25 -6.67
C ALA A 130 -34.24 -5.34 -6.32
N ILE A 131 -33.49 -4.93 -7.33
CA ILE A 131 -32.38 -3.96 -7.18
C ILE A 131 -32.33 -3.05 -8.40
N HIS A 132 -32.18 -1.74 -8.15
CA HIS A 132 -31.89 -0.76 -9.20
C HIS A 132 -30.89 0.26 -8.67
N VAL A 133 -29.67 0.22 -9.22
CA VAL A 133 -28.57 1.09 -8.84
C VAL A 133 -27.96 1.71 -10.08
N GLU A 134 -27.64 2.98 -10.01
CA GLU A 134 -26.87 3.72 -11.00
C GLU A 134 -25.62 4.31 -10.34
N CYS A 135 -24.49 4.27 -11.03
CA CYS A 135 -23.25 4.84 -10.54
C CYS A 135 -22.35 5.32 -11.68
N GLY A 136 -21.43 6.23 -11.35
CA GLY A 136 -20.40 6.73 -12.23
C GLY A 136 -19.02 6.19 -11.83
N LEU A 137 -17.99 6.68 -12.51
CA LEU A 137 -16.59 6.42 -12.19
C LEU A 137 -15.91 7.69 -11.71
N GLY A 138 -14.87 7.53 -10.90
CA GLY A 138 -14.02 8.62 -10.45
C GLY A 138 -12.63 8.13 -10.07
N VAL A 139 -11.68 9.05 -9.98
CA VAL A 139 -10.31 8.72 -9.52
C VAL A 139 -10.22 8.92 -8.01
N ALA A 140 -9.69 7.93 -7.30
CA ALA A 140 -9.40 8.01 -5.87
C ALA A 140 -8.01 7.46 -5.57
N GLN A 141 -7.38 7.98 -4.51
CA GLN A 141 -6.10 7.48 -4.00
C GLN A 141 -6.29 6.55 -2.80
N THR A 142 -7.26 6.84 -1.96
CA THR A 142 -7.58 6.05 -0.78
C THR A 142 -9.01 5.56 -0.86
N GLY A 143 -9.32 4.47 -0.23
CA GLY A 143 -10.68 4.05 -0.03
C GLY A 143 -10.99 2.68 -0.59
N ALA A 144 -12.08 2.60 -1.32
CA ALA A 144 -12.82 1.38 -1.52
C ALA A 144 -12.15 0.33 -2.41
N SER A 145 -11.26 0.72 -3.32
CA SER A 145 -10.67 -0.24 -4.26
C SER A 145 -9.22 -0.55 -3.95
N GLN A 146 -8.91 -1.81 -3.74
CA GLN A 146 -7.56 -2.35 -3.71
C GLN A 146 -7.10 -2.72 -5.12
N VAL A 147 -5.90 -2.28 -5.51
CA VAL A 147 -5.30 -2.67 -6.79
C VAL A 147 -4.25 -3.76 -6.66
N CYS A 148 -3.75 -3.99 -5.44
CA CYS A 148 -2.73 -4.98 -5.17
C CYS A 148 -2.73 -5.46 -3.73
N VAL A 149 -2.05 -6.58 -3.52
CA VAL A 149 -1.61 -7.06 -2.20
C VAL A 149 -0.11 -6.86 -2.11
N SER A 150 0.36 -6.26 -1.04
CA SER A 150 1.78 -5.98 -0.82
C SER A 150 2.19 -6.41 0.58
N THR A 151 3.20 -7.27 0.65
CA THR A 151 3.73 -7.82 1.91
C THR A 151 5.25 -7.82 1.90
N PHE A 152 5.85 -7.80 3.07
CA PHE A 152 7.28 -8.08 3.21
C PHE A 152 7.56 -8.85 4.50
N MET A 153 8.69 -9.55 4.53
CA MET A 153 9.22 -10.25 5.69
C MET A 153 10.72 -10.02 5.80
N ASN A 154 11.26 -10.23 6.98
CA ASN A 154 12.71 -10.21 7.16
C ASN A 154 13.32 -11.39 6.40
N HIS A 155 14.38 -11.13 5.67
CA HIS A 155 15.14 -12.17 4.98
C HIS A 155 15.88 -13.06 5.98
N ILE A 156 15.74 -14.37 5.86
CA ILE A 156 16.39 -15.34 6.75
C ILE A 156 17.86 -15.45 6.38
N ASP A 157 18.73 -15.16 7.33
CA ASP A 157 20.16 -15.44 7.23
C ASP A 157 20.41 -16.93 7.47
N LYS A 158 20.81 -17.63 6.41
CA LYS A 158 20.98 -19.09 6.43
C LYS A 158 22.09 -19.56 7.37
N ASP A 159 23.15 -18.80 7.52
CA ASP A 159 24.27 -19.17 8.38
C ASP A 159 23.90 -18.95 9.84
N ARG A 160 23.27 -17.84 10.16
CA ARG A 160 22.68 -17.59 11.47
C ARG A 160 21.60 -18.62 11.83
N ALA A 161 20.72 -18.95 10.89
CA ALA A 161 19.67 -19.94 11.12
C ALA A 161 20.24 -21.32 11.50
N LYS A 162 21.37 -21.73 10.92
CA LYS A 162 22.07 -22.96 11.32
C LYS A 162 22.57 -22.89 12.75
N LEU A 163 23.25 -21.80 13.12
CA LEU A 163 23.77 -21.60 14.47
C LEU A 163 22.66 -21.57 15.52
N ASP A 164 21.58 -20.83 15.25
CA ASP A 164 20.42 -20.73 16.14
C ASP A 164 19.71 -22.09 16.28
N ARG A 165 19.62 -22.87 15.19
CA ARG A 165 19.09 -24.24 15.18
C ARG A 165 19.89 -25.19 16.03
N ASP A 166 21.22 -25.17 15.86
CA ASP A 166 22.13 -26.03 16.65
C ASP A 166 22.04 -25.65 18.14
N SER A 167 21.99 -24.36 18.46
CA SER A 167 21.80 -23.86 19.82
C SER A 167 20.44 -24.29 20.39
N PHE A 168 19.38 -24.28 19.58
CA PHE A 168 18.04 -24.74 19.98
C PHE A 168 18.06 -26.25 20.35
N ILE A 169 18.72 -27.07 19.55
CA ILE A 169 18.85 -28.52 19.78
C ILE A 169 19.60 -28.80 21.09
N LEU A 170 20.73 -28.09 21.29
CA LEU A 170 21.54 -28.25 22.50
C LEU A 170 20.83 -27.78 23.77
N GLY A 171 20.06 -26.70 23.67
CA GLY A 171 19.36 -26.10 24.83
C GLY A 171 18.02 -26.74 25.17
N ASN A 172 17.46 -27.58 24.30
CA ASN A 172 16.11 -28.13 24.44
C ASN A 172 16.10 -29.63 24.11
N GLU A 173 16.85 -30.43 24.87
CA GLU A 173 16.92 -31.89 24.71
C GLU A 173 15.50 -32.49 24.76
N GLY A 174 15.14 -33.24 23.68
CA GLY A 174 13.85 -33.92 23.58
C GLY A 174 12.71 -33.08 22.97
N GLN A 175 12.90 -31.83 22.62
CA GLN A 175 11.91 -31.06 21.86
C GLN A 175 11.96 -31.39 20.35
N ASP A 176 10.82 -31.28 19.69
CA ASP A 176 10.73 -31.50 18.25
C ASP A 176 11.42 -30.35 17.49
N VAL A 177 12.48 -30.65 16.75
CA VAL A 177 13.25 -29.70 15.93
C VAL A 177 12.36 -28.97 14.92
N ARG A 178 11.25 -29.59 14.49
CA ARG A 178 10.27 -28.95 13.62
C ARG A 178 9.67 -27.67 14.20
N ILE A 179 9.70 -27.48 15.52
CA ILE A 179 9.28 -26.22 16.15
C ILE A 179 10.21 -25.08 15.70
N PHE A 180 11.53 -25.33 15.68
CA PHE A 180 12.47 -24.34 15.17
C PHE A 180 12.28 -24.12 13.67
N ASP A 181 12.26 -25.18 12.87
CA ASP A 181 12.23 -25.11 11.42
C ASP A 181 10.95 -24.42 10.89
N ASN A 182 9.81 -24.58 11.57
CA ASN A 182 8.53 -23.99 11.15
C ASN A 182 8.22 -22.61 11.74
N HIS A 183 8.74 -22.29 12.96
CA HIS A 183 8.34 -21.08 13.67
C HIS A 183 9.53 -20.21 14.08
N LEU A 184 10.54 -20.78 14.71
CA LEU A 184 11.62 -19.99 15.32
C LEU A 184 12.63 -19.49 14.29
N ILE A 185 12.77 -20.17 13.15
CA ILE A 185 13.66 -19.79 12.06
C ILE A 185 13.44 -18.34 11.59
N GLN A 186 12.21 -17.81 11.72
CA GLN A 186 11.89 -16.42 11.39
C GLN A 186 12.64 -15.39 12.25
N ARG A 187 13.21 -15.79 13.38
CA ARG A 187 14.03 -14.95 14.27
C ARG A 187 15.47 -14.83 13.79
N SER A 188 15.92 -15.74 12.92
CA SER A 188 17.28 -15.80 12.38
C SER A 188 17.40 -14.97 11.10
N TYR A 189 16.98 -13.71 11.16
CA TYR A 189 17.03 -12.78 10.03
C TYR A 189 18.35 -12.02 9.96
N ALA A 190 18.69 -11.51 8.76
CA ALA A 190 19.85 -10.68 8.50
C ALA A 190 19.78 -9.35 9.27
N ARG A 191 20.85 -8.95 9.92
CA ARG A 191 20.95 -7.76 10.77
C ARG A 191 22.14 -6.88 10.40
N ASP A 192 22.02 -5.60 10.71
CA ASP A 192 23.09 -4.63 10.62
C ASP A 192 24.01 -4.70 11.87
N GLU A 193 25.06 -3.86 11.89
CA GLU A 193 25.99 -3.74 13.02
C GLU A 193 25.33 -3.28 14.33
N LYS A 194 24.14 -2.67 14.25
CA LYS A 194 23.32 -2.22 15.38
C LYS A 194 22.24 -3.25 15.77
N ASP A 195 22.35 -4.49 15.28
CA ASP A 195 21.42 -5.60 15.50
C ASP A 195 19.98 -5.35 14.99
N ARG A 196 19.82 -4.49 13.96
CA ARG A 196 18.53 -4.18 13.35
C ARG A 196 18.37 -4.91 12.02
N PRO A 197 17.14 -5.35 11.66
CA PRO A 197 16.89 -5.95 10.37
C PRO A 197 17.14 -4.94 9.23
N ASN A 198 17.86 -5.36 8.21
CA ASN A 198 18.27 -4.53 7.07
C ASN A 198 18.10 -5.22 5.71
N HIS A 199 17.58 -6.44 5.68
CA HIS A 199 17.33 -7.21 4.47
C HIS A 199 15.92 -7.80 4.51
N PHE A 200 15.13 -7.57 3.45
CA PHE A 200 13.71 -7.90 3.41
C PHE A 200 13.33 -8.54 2.09
N ASP A 201 12.54 -9.61 2.17
CA ASP A 201 11.86 -10.22 1.04
C ASP A 201 10.52 -9.51 0.84
N PHE A 202 10.31 -8.94 -0.34
CA PHE A 202 9.12 -8.17 -0.68
C PHE A 202 8.33 -8.86 -1.78
N THR A 203 7.03 -8.96 -1.58
CA THR A 203 6.08 -9.53 -2.55
C THR A 203 4.98 -8.52 -2.84
N LEU A 204 4.78 -8.24 -4.12
CA LEU A 204 3.69 -7.43 -4.64
C LEU A 204 2.91 -8.27 -5.65
N GLU A 205 1.61 -8.38 -5.46
CA GLU A 205 0.70 -9.05 -6.39
C GLU A 205 -0.45 -8.12 -6.75
N THR A 206 -0.65 -7.88 -8.04
CA THR A 206 -1.74 -7.04 -8.54
C THR A 206 -2.98 -7.89 -8.84
N ILE A 207 -4.16 -7.30 -8.66
CA ILE A 207 -5.42 -7.90 -9.08
C ILE A 207 -5.66 -7.83 -10.59
N GLY A 208 -4.81 -7.12 -11.35
CA GLY A 208 -4.88 -7.07 -12.81
C GLY A 208 -5.28 -5.71 -13.40
N VAL A 209 -5.58 -4.70 -12.57
CA VAL A 209 -5.89 -3.33 -13.06
C VAL A 209 -4.64 -2.66 -13.61
N LEU A 210 -3.53 -2.76 -12.88
CA LEU A 210 -2.22 -2.24 -13.29
C LEU A 210 -1.15 -3.33 -13.14
N PRO A 211 -0.13 -3.38 -14.02
CA PRO A 211 1.00 -4.29 -13.88
C PRO A 211 1.78 -4.04 -12.58
N ALA A 212 2.32 -5.10 -11.96
CA ALA A 212 3.11 -4.97 -10.73
C ALA A 212 4.32 -4.04 -10.88
N LYS A 213 4.92 -4.02 -12.05
CA LYS A 213 6.02 -3.12 -12.40
C LYS A 213 5.61 -1.64 -12.28
N ASP A 214 4.50 -1.27 -12.88
CA ASP A 214 4.02 0.12 -12.91
C ASP A 214 3.55 0.57 -11.53
N LEU A 215 2.92 -0.33 -10.76
CA LEU A 215 2.55 -0.08 -9.36
C LEU A 215 3.78 0.26 -8.50
N MET A 216 4.86 -0.51 -8.62
CA MET A 216 6.08 -0.26 -7.84
C MET A 216 6.74 1.07 -8.24
N LYS A 217 6.78 1.39 -9.53
CA LYS A 217 7.28 2.70 -10.02
C LYS A 217 6.45 3.85 -9.46
N THR A 218 5.14 3.78 -9.61
CA THR A 218 4.22 4.82 -9.11
C THR A 218 4.38 5.01 -7.60
N ALA A 219 4.52 3.92 -6.83
CA ALA A 219 4.74 4.03 -5.38
C ALA A 219 6.04 4.75 -5.03
N ALA A 220 7.14 4.47 -5.75
CA ALA A 220 8.42 5.14 -5.54
C ALA A 220 8.36 6.63 -5.95
N GLU A 221 7.65 6.96 -7.03
CA GLU A 221 7.43 8.35 -7.46
C GLU A 221 6.58 9.14 -6.46
N ILE A 222 5.51 8.54 -5.92
CA ILE A 222 4.69 9.15 -4.88
C ILE A 222 5.53 9.44 -3.64
N LEU A 223 6.34 8.47 -3.18
CA LEU A 223 7.21 8.66 -2.02
C LEU A 223 8.23 9.78 -2.24
N LYS A 224 8.87 9.80 -3.43
CA LYS A 224 9.81 10.86 -3.83
C LYS A 224 9.14 12.24 -3.81
N LYS A 225 7.94 12.36 -4.37
CA LYS A 225 7.15 13.60 -4.37
C LYS A 225 6.83 14.07 -2.95
N LYS A 226 6.37 13.16 -2.08
CA LYS A 226 6.07 13.47 -0.68
C LYS A 226 7.27 14.05 0.07
N PHE A 227 8.46 13.48 -0.07
CA PHE A 227 9.67 14.04 0.54
C PHE A 227 10.04 15.40 -0.06
N THR A 228 9.90 15.57 -1.37
CA THR A 228 10.16 16.87 -2.03
C THR A 228 9.24 17.98 -1.54
N GLU A 229 7.99 17.66 -1.23
CA GLU A 229 7.02 18.61 -0.68
C GLU A 229 7.27 18.84 0.82
N PHE A 230 7.58 17.78 1.57
CA PHE A 230 7.80 17.83 3.01
C PHE A 230 8.98 18.75 3.41
N VAL A 231 10.11 18.67 2.72
CA VAL A 231 11.30 19.48 3.03
C VAL A 231 11.12 20.98 2.73
N LYS A 232 10.08 21.35 1.98
CA LYS A 232 9.75 22.76 1.69
C LYS A 232 8.87 23.39 2.76
N LEU A 233 8.40 22.61 3.73
CA LEU A 233 7.58 23.12 4.81
C LEU A 233 8.37 24.05 5.72
N PRO A 234 7.71 25.03 6.35
CA PRO A 234 8.37 25.95 7.26
C PRO A 234 8.96 25.22 8.47
N VAL A 235 10.18 25.56 8.81
CA VAL A 235 10.90 25.05 9.99
C VAL A 235 10.81 26.08 11.10
N MET A 236 10.25 25.68 12.22
CA MET A 236 10.16 26.53 13.42
C MET A 236 11.23 26.10 14.42
N LYS A 237 11.86 27.08 15.09
CA LYS A 237 12.82 26.82 16.17
C LYS A 237 12.12 27.08 17.50
N ASP A 238 12.15 26.11 18.40
CA ASP A 238 11.60 26.27 19.74
C ASP A 238 12.59 26.93 20.72
N GLU A 239 12.12 27.24 21.91
CA GLU A 239 12.93 27.86 23.01
C GLU A 239 14.07 26.91 23.48
N THR A 240 13.93 25.60 23.26
CA THR A 240 14.93 24.58 23.64
C THR A 240 16.02 24.41 22.60
N GLY A 241 15.93 25.14 21.48
CA GLY A 241 16.85 25.06 20.34
C GLY A 241 16.60 23.87 19.39
N ALA A 242 15.49 23.16 19.55
CA ALA A 242 15.06 22.15 18.60
C ALA A 242 14.30 22.78 17.42
N TYR A 243 14.40 22.15 16.26
CA TYR A 243 13.68 22.53 15.06
C TYR A 243 12.46 21.63 14.87
N THR A 244 11.35 22.20 14.48
CA THR A 244 10.06 21.51 14.35
C THR A 244 9.45 21.78 12.98
N ILE A 245 9.00 20.73 12.32
CA ILE A 245 8.20 20.76 11.08
C ILE A 245 6.84 20.14 11.39
N GLU A 246 5.78 20.83 10.98
CA GLU A 246 4.40 20.42 11.21
C GLU A 246 3.64 20.29 9.89
N THR A 247 2.83 19.24 9.77
CA THR A 247 1.94 19.04 8.62
C THR A 247 0.72 18.22 8.98
N THR A 248 -0.39 18.49 8.32
CA THR A 248 -1.62 17.69 8.42
C THR A 248 -1.88 16.82 7.20
N THR A 249 -1.04 16.95 6.17
CA THR A 249 -1.18 16.18 4.91
C THR A 249 -0.47 14.83 4.97
N GLU A 250 0.48 14.66 5.89
CA GLU A 250 1.29 13.46 6.03
C GLU A 250 1.12 12.83 7.42
N GLY A 251 1.44 11.53 7.50
CA GLY A 251 1.23 10.76 8.72
C GLY A 251 2.43 9.90 9.12
N HIS A 252 2.15 8.81 9.81
CA HIS A 252 3.16 7.87 10.31
C HIS A 252 4.11 7.34 9.24
N THR A 253 3.66 7.18 8.00
CA THR A 253 4.47 6.63 6.91
C THR A 253 5.70 7.50 6.63
N LEU A 254 5.48 8.80 6.44
CA LEU A 254 6.55 9.75 6.17
C LEU A 254 7.34 10.06 7.45
N GLY A 255 6.66 10.25 8.58
CA GLY A 255 7.29 10.56 9.86
C GLY A 255 8.28 9.49 10.32
N ALA A 256 7.90 8.21 10.23
CA ALA A 256 8.78 7.10 10.61
C ALA A 256 10.02 6.99 9.70
N LEU A 257 9.84 7.20 8.39
CA LEU A 257 10.95 7.14 7.45
C LEU A 257 11.88 8.35 7.63
N ALA A 258 11.35 9.56 7.77
CA ALA A 258 12.14 10.76 8.04
C ALA A 258 12.94 10.63 9.33
N GLN A 259 12.32 10.15 10.41
CA GLN A 259 13.03 9.87 11.67
C GLN A 259 14.16 8.86 11.48
N ALA A 260 13.91 7.76 10.77
CA ALA A 260 14.93 6.73 10.57
C ALA A 260 16.14 7.25 9.78
N LEU A 261 15.90 7.99 8.69
CA LEU A 261 16.97 8.58 7.87
C LEU A 261 17.77 9.63 8.65
N LEU A 262 17.10 10.50 9.39
CA LEU A 262 17.78 11.51 10.22
C LEU A 262 18.54 10.90 11.39
N TYR A 263 18.05 9.78 11.96
CA TYR A 263 18.77 9.06 13.02
C TYR A 263 20.08 8.45 12.53
N GLU A 264 20.14 8.00 11.28
CA GLU A 264 21.38 7.51 10.65
C GLU A 264 22.36 8.65 10.27
N ALA A 265 21.91 9.90 10.27
CA ALA A 265 22.74 11.08 10.02
C ALA A 265 23.67 11.40 11.21
N ALA A 266 24.36 10.38 11.73
CA ALA A 266 25.24 10.48 12.91
C ALA A 266 26.24 11.63 12.77
N GLY A 267 26.38 12.44 13.85
CA GLY A 267 27.26 13.59 13.94
C GLY A 267 26.68 14.91 13.44
N THR A 268 25.56 14.89 12.72
CA THR A 268 24.85 16.11 12.28
C THR A 268 23.55 16.35 13.05
N VAL A 269 22.89 15.27 13.46
CA VAL A 269 21.64 15.31 14.24
C VAL A 269 21.89 14.66 15.60
N ASP A 270 21.66 15.43 16.67
CA ASP A 270 21.83 14.95 18.05
C ASP A 270 20.58 14.27 18.59
N PHE A 271 19.40 14.67 18.09
CA PHE A 271 18.10 14.15 18.49
C PHE A 271 17.11 14.25 17.34
N VAL A 272 16.29 13.23 17.17
CA VAL A 272 15.15 13.24 16.24
C VAL A 272 13.99 12.42 16.79
N SER A 273 12.78 12.98 16.68
CA SER A 273 11.54 12.26 16.99
C SER A 273 10.42 12.73 16.09
N TYR A 274 9.44 11.86 15.86
CA TYR A 274 8.18 12.28 15.28
C TYR A 274 7.01 11.85 16.18
N ARG A 275 5.94 12.62 16.13
CA ARG A 275 4.69 12.28 16.81
C ARG A 275 3.47 12.73 16.01
N ILE A 276 2.35 12.11 16.28
CA ILE A 276 1.03 12.58 15.89
C ILE A 276 0.26 12.78 17.18
N ASP A 277 -0.11 14.04 17.49
CA ASP A 277 -0.66 14.41 18.79
C ASP A 277 -1.99 13.71 19.06
N HIS A 278 -2.90 13.73 18.08
CA HIS A 278 -4.20 13.09 18.22
C HIS A 278 -4.69 12.55 16.86
N PRO A 279 -5.27 11.33 16.80
CA PRO A 279 -5.74 10.74 15.55
C PRO A 279 -6.74 11.60 14.77
N LEU A 280 -7.60 12.34 15.46
CA LEU A 280 -8.61 13.20 14.82
C LEU A 280 -8.00 14.47 14.20
N THR A 281 -6.90 14.98 14.74
CA THR A 281 -6.21 16.15 14.19
C THR A 281 -5.22 15.77 13.10
N ALA A 282 -4.80 14.49 13.05
CA ALA A 282 -3.86 13.90 12.11
C ALA A 282 -2.61 14.77 11.84
N LYS A 283 -2.17 15.55 12.84
CA LYS A 283 -1.05 16.49 12.73
C LYS A 283 0.27 15.75 13.00
N LEU A 284 1.08 15.55 11.95
CA LEU A 284 2.45 15.07 12.08
C LEU A 284 3.36 16.21 12.55
N ILE A 285 4.13 15.96 13.59
CA ILE A 285 5.16 16.84 14.12
C ILE A 285 6.48 16.07 14.07
N LEU A 286 7.43 16.55 13.25
CA LEU A 286 8.81 16.06 13.24
C LEU A 286 9.68 17.08 13.99
N GLN A 287 10.38 16.64 15.01
CA GLN A 287 11.27 17.47 15.82
C GLN A 287 12.68 16.92 15.77
N PHE A 288 13.66 17.79 15.53
CA PHE A 288 15.08 17.40 15.52
C PHE A 288 15.97 18.49 16.10
N ARG A 289 17.12 18.07 16.63
CA ARG A 289 18.16 18.95 17.14
C ARG A 289 19.44 18.72 16.37
N THR A 290 20.05 19.80 15.91
CA THR A 290 21.26 19.76 15.07
C THR A 290 22.21 20.89 15.42
N LYS A 291 23.49 20.65 15.15
CA LYS A 291 24.58 21.63 15.27
C LYS A 291 24.86 22.37 13.95
N VAL A 292 24.33 21.86 12.85
CA VAL A 292 24.46 22.46 11.52
C VAL A 292 23.18 23.21 11.17
N LYS A 293 23.14 23.87 10.02
CA LYS A 293 21.92 24.55 9.55
C LYS A 293 20.81 23.53 9.29
N PRO A 294 19.56 23.83 9.68
CA PRO A 294 18.44 22.92 9.46
C PRO A 294 18.18 22.65 7.98
N GLU A 295 18.47 23.60 7.09
CA GLU A 295 18.34 23.44 5.65
C GLU A 295 19.27 22.34 5.11
N ASP A 296 20.52 22.29 5.58
CA ASP A 296 21.51 21.28 5.18
C ASP A 296 21.05 19.86 5.63
N VAL A 297 20.42 19.78 6.82
CA VAL A 297 19.86 18.52 7.33
C VAL A 297 18.69 18.04 6.47
N LEU A 298 17.81 18.96 6.07
CA LEU A 298 16.65 18.64 5.25
C LEU A 298 17.05 18.30 3.80
N GLU A 299 18.03 18.98 3.25
CA GLU A 299 18.59 18.64 1.93
C GLU A 299 19.19 17.23 1.93
N ARG A 300 19.95 16.89 2.98
CA ARG A 300 20.46 15.54 3.17
C ARG A 300 19.35 14.51 3.27
N LEU A 301 18.33 14.76 4.09
CA LEU A 301 17.15 13.91 4.21
C LEU A 301 16.50 13.64 2.85
N LEU A 302 16.32 14.72 2.06
CA LEU A 302 15.75 14.60 0.71
C LEU A 302 16.62 13.75 -0.19
N ASN A 303 17.93 14.00 -0.21
CA ASN A 303 18.88 13.28 -1.06
C ASN A 303 18.90 11.78 -0.73
N GLU A 304 18.91 11.41 0.55
CA GLU A 304 18.87 10.01 0.99
C GLU A 304 17.54 9.34 0.60
N ALA A 305 16.41 10.00 0.85
CA ALA A 305 15.09 9.48 0.48
C ALA A 305 14.95 9.31 -1.05
N VAL A 306 15.42 10.29 -1.83
CA VAL A 306 15.41 10.23 -3.30
C VAL A 306 16.32 9.11 -3.80
N ALA A 307 17.50 8.94 -3.25
CA ALA A 307 18.43 7.86 -3.65
C ALA A 307 17.81 6.48 -3.45
N LEU A 308 17.11 6.26 -2.33
CA LEU A 308 16.38 5.01 -2.09
C LEU A 308 15.27 4.79 -3.14
N CYS A 309 14.47 5.82 -3.43
CA CYS A 309 13.43 5.74 -4.44
C CYS A 309 13.99 5.50 -5.85
N GLU A 310 15.08 6.17 -6.23
CA GLU A 310 15.74 5.99 -7.53
C GLU A 310 16.33 4.60 -7.71
N THR A 311 16.82 3.98 -6.62
CA THR A 311 17.27 2.58 -6.67
C THR A 311 16.12 1.66 -7.07
N VAL A 312 14.91 1.90 -6.56
CA VAL A 312 13.71 1.15 -6.98
C VAL A 312 13.39 1.43 -8.44
N LEU A 313 13.31 2.70 -8.85
CA LEU A 313 12.97 3.11 -10.22
C LEU A 313 13.91 2.55 -11.29
N ARG A 314 15.21 2.42 -10.98
CA ARG A 314 16.21 1.85 -11.91
C ARG A 314 16.15 0.33 -12.01
N THR A 315 15.69 -0.34 -10.95
CA THR A 315 15.74 -1.81 -10.88
C THR A 315 14.45 -2.44 -11.40
N VAL A 316 13.33 -1.76 -11.30
CA VAL A 316 12.02 -2.15 -11.82
C VAL A 316 11.84 -1.60 -13.25
#